data_c32c5255245b4c592bbfa7ef888bdc81
#
_entry.id   c32c5255245b4c592bbfa7ef888bdc81
#
_cell.length_a   1.000
_cell.length_b   1.000
_cell.length_c   1.000
_cell.angle_alpha   90.00
_cell.angle_beta   90.00
_cell.angle_gamma   90.00
#
_symmetry.space_group_name_H-M   'P 1'
#
loop_
_entity.id
_entity.type
_entity.pdbx_description
1 polymer ?
#
loop_
_entity_poly.entity_id
_entity_poly.type
_entity_poly.pdbx_seq_one_letter_code
_entity_poly.pdbx_strand_id
1 'polypeptide(L)'
;MSESHEQLRQRLLQSQQTVLQAVAHMDAERIRVLVNPGWTAQDLLAHLAAAELGHCAVVHRLLVGEDTAIPGFNLDTFNNAEVQARRHLGLDELVAEYNANRAATLDLLASIGDDDWDKAGPHPGGFDTTVESVFRVITIHEKRHLRELQVAH
;
A
#
# COMPACT_ATOMS: atom_id res chain seq x y z
N MET A 1 2.68 -23.04 3.65
CA MET A 1 4.02 -22.91 3.04
C MET A 1 4.26 -21.44 2.73
N SER A 2 5.35 -20.89 3.27
CA SER A 2 5.71 -19.49 3.04
C SER A 2 6.11 -19.24 1.59
N GLU A 3 5.75 -18.10 1.04
CA GLU A 3 6.29 -17.66 -0.24
C GLU A 3 7.76 -17.28 -0.08
N SER A 4 8.54 -17.51 -1.14
CA SER A 4 9.91 -17.06 -1.17
C SER A 4 9.99 -15.54 -1.35
N HIS A 5 11.09 -14.93 -0.93
CA HIS A 5 11.41 -13.53 -1.20
C HIS A 5 11.21 -13.16 -2.65
N GLU A 6 11.68 -14.01 -3.56
CA GLU A 6 11.64 -13.74 -4.99
C GLU A 6 10.21 -13.73 -5.53
N GLN A 7 9.35 -14.64 -5.04
CA GLN A 7 7.94 -14.66 -5.46
C GLN A 7 7.21 -13.39 -5.00
N LEU A 8 7.41 -12.97 -3.75
CA LEU A 8 6.84 -11.74 -3.23
C LEU A 8 7.35 -10.52 -3.99
N ARG A 9 8.66 -10.48 -4.25
CA ARG A 9 9.27 -9.41 -5.02
C ARG A 9 8.64 -9.30 -6.42
N GLN A 10 8.50 -10.41 -7.12
CA GLN A 10 7.88 -10.44 -8.45
C GLN A 10 6.43 -9.97 -8.41
N ARG A 11 5.67 -10.38 -7.41
CA ARG A 11 4.28 -9.93 -7.23
C ARG A 11 4.19 -8.43 -7.00
N LEU A 12 5.06 -7.88 -6.17
CA LEU A 12 5.09 -6.44 -5.88
C LEU A 12 5.47 -5.63 -7.13
N LEU A 13 6.45 -6.10 -7.91
CA LEU A 13 6.85 -5.44 -9.15
C LEU A 13 5.73 -5.49 -10.20
N GLN A 14 5.08 -6.65 -10.34
CA GLN A 14 3.98 -6.82 -11.29
C GLN A 14 2.77 -5.96 -10.90
N SER A 15 2.42 -5.94 -9.64
CA SER A 15 1.31 -5.12 -9.12
C SER A 15 1.59 -3.63 -9.34
N GLN A 16 2.80 -3.17 -9.06
CA GLN A 16 3.23 -1.80 -9.33
C GLN A 16 3.05 -1.43 -10.80
N GLN A 17 3.53 -2.29 -11.68
CA GLN A 17 3.45 -2.06 -13.12
C GLN A 17 1.99 -1.94 -13.58
N THR A 18 1.10 -2.77 -13.04
CA THR A 18 -0.33 -2.73 -13.37
C THR A 18 -0.97 -1.42 -12.91
N VAL A 19 -0.63 -0.94 -11.71
CA VAL A 19 -1.12 0.36 -11.21
C VAL A 19 -0.63 1.50 -12.10
N LEU A 20 0.66 1.50 -12.44
CA LEU A 20 1.24 2.55 -13.29
C LEU A 20 0.63 2.57 -14.69
N GLN A 21 0.34 1.41 -15.26
CA GLN A 21 -0.33 1.33 -16.56
C GLN A 21 -1.75 1.88 -16.50
N ALA A 22 -2.50 1.57 -15.44
CA ALA A 22 -3.85 2.09 -15.25
C ALA A 22 -3.85 3.61 -15.15
N VAL A 23 -2.90 4.18 -14.41
CA VAL A 23 -2.77 5.63 -14.22
C VAL A 23 -2.29 6.32 -15.51
N ALA A 24 -1.38 5.69 -16.27
CA ALA A 24 -0.83 6.26 -17.50
C ALA A 24 -1.87 6.50 -18.59
N HIS A 25 -2.99 5.77 -18.54
CA HIS A 25 -4.10 5.94 -19.50
C HIS A 25 -5.13 6.97 -19.05
N MET A 26 -4.95 7.59 -17.88
CA MET A 26 -5.89 8.59 -17.36
C MET A 26 -5.50 9.99 -17.81
N ASP A 27 -6.47 10.72 -18.37
CA ASP A 27 -6.33 12.14 -18.67
C ASP A 27 -6.73 13.00 -17.45
N ALA A 28 -6.64 14.32 -17.62
CA ALA A 28 -6.96 15.28 -16.55
C ALA A 28 -8.42 15.20 -16.09
N GLU A 29 -9.32 14.73 -16.93
CA GLU A 29 -10.73 14.55 -16.57
C GLU A 29 -10.95 13.28 -15.78
N ARG A 30 -10.39 12.15 -16.25
CA ARG A 30 -10.54 10.83 -15.61
C ARG A 30 -9.99 10.77 -14.20
N ILE A 31 -8.86 11.43 -13.94
CA ILE A 31 -8.26 11.42 -12.59
C ILE A 31 -9.15 12.08 -11.54
N ARG A 32 -10.13 12.88 -11.96
CA ARG A 32 -11.08 13.56 -11.08
C ARG A 32 -12.41 12.84 -10.93
N VAL A 33 -12.59 11.71 -11.61
CA VAL A 33 -13.81 10.91 -11.50
C VAL A 33 -13.81 10.15 -10.18
N LEU A 34 -14.95 10.14 -9.50
CA LEU A 34 -15.12 9.34 -8.28
C LEU A 34 -15.03 7.85 -8.61
N VAL A 35 -14.20 7.13 -7.90
CA VAL A 35 -14.05 5.67 -8.02
C VAL A 35 -14.76 4.94 -6.88
N ASN A 36 -15.06 5.67 -5.82
CA ASN A 36 -15.89 5.24 -4.69
C ASN A 36 -16.55 6.49 -4.08
N PRO A 37 -17.42 6.35 -3.06
CA PRO A 37 -18.19 7.48 -2.52
C PRO A 37 -17.37 8.65 -1.96
N GLY A 38 -16.11 8.46 -1.66
CA GLY A 38 -15.30 9.50 -1.01
C GLY A 38 -14.06 9.94 -1.78
N TRP A 39 -13.63 9.17 -2.79
CA TRP A 39 -12.35 9.37 -3.45
C TRP A 39 -12.46 9.43 -4.97
N THR A 40 -11.68 10.33 -5.56
CA THR A 40 -11.41 10.34 -6.99
C THR A 40 -10.33 9.30 -7.33
N ALA A 41 -10.09 9.06 -8.62
CA ALA A 41 -8.98 8.22 -9.06
C ALA A 41 -7.64 8.76 -8.55
N GLN A 42 -7.45 10.08 -8.53
CA GLN A 42 -6.24 10.71 -7.98
C GLN A 42 -6.12 10.47 -6.48
N ASP A 43 -7.21 10.59 -5.73
CA ASP A 43 -7.24 10.29 -4.30
C ASP A 43 -6.88 8.83 -4.03
N LEU A 44 -7.35 7.92 -4.87
CA LEU A 44 -7.03 6.50 -4.72
C LEU A 44 -5.54 6.23 -4.92
N LEU A 45 -4.91 6.88 -5.89
CA LEU A 45 -3.46 6.78 -6.06
C LEU A 45 -2.71 7.34 -4.83
N ALA A 46 -3.19 8.46 -4.28
CA ALA A 46 -2.65 9.03 -3.05
C ALA A 46 -2.75 8.03 -1.89
N HIS A 47 -3.89 7.34 -1.78
CA HIS A 47 -4.07 6.27 -0.79
C HIS A 47 -3.09 5.12 -0.99
N LEU A 48 -2.89 4.66 -2.22
CA LEU A 48 -1.94 3.58 -2.50
C LEU A 48 -0.50 3.97 -2.15
N ALA A 49 -0.11 5.21 -2.46
CA ALA A 49 1.22 5.72 -2.09
C ALA A 49 1.42 5.75 -0.58
N ALA A 50 0.43 6.26 0.16
CA ALA A 50 0.48 6.36 1.62
C ALA A 50 0.45 4.97 2.28
N ALA A 51 -0.33 4.03 1.74
CA ALA A 51 -0.47 2.69 2.28
C ALA A 51 0.86 1.93 2.32
N GLU A 52 1.75 2.15 1.35
CA GLU A 52 3.09 1.56 1.36
C GLU A 52 3.84 1.89 2.66
N LEU A 53 3.80 3.17 3.07
CA LEU A 53 4.45 3.61 4.31
C LEU A 53 3.83 2.94 5.54
N GLY A 54 2.51 2.80 5.56
CA GLY A 54 1.80 2.15 6.65
C GLY A 54 2.17 0.67 6.78
N HIS A 55 2.23 -0.04 5.67
CA HIS A 55 2.64 -1.46 5.66
C HIS A 55 4.09 -1.62 6.14
N CYS A 56 5.00 -0.81 5.64
CA CYS A 56 6.40 -0.84 6.09
C CYS A 56 6.53 -0.53 7.59
N ALA A 57 5.75 0.41 8.11
CA ALA A 57 5.76 0.73 9.54
C ALA A 57 5.32 -0.47 10.39
N VAL A 58 4.31 -1.22 9.97
CA VAL A 58 3.89 -2.45 10.65
C VAL A 58 5.01 -3.50 10.64
N VAL A 59 5.66 -3.71 9.49
CA VAL A 59 6.78 -4.65 9.39
C VAL A 59 7.90 -4.26 10.35
N HIS A 60 8.30 -3.00 10.39
CA HIS A 60 9.35 -2.53 11.28
C HIS A 60 9.02 -2.80 12.76
N ARG A 61 7.78 -2.54 13.17
CA ARG A 61 7.36 -2.82 14.56
C ARG A 61 7.37 -4.30 14.88
N LEU A 62 6.91 -5.14 13.96
CA LEU A 62 6.96 -6.60 14.13
C LEU A 62 8.41 -7.10 14.26
N LEU A 63 9.32 -6.55 13.46
CA LEU A 63 10.74 -6.95 13.49
C LEU A 63 11.41 -6.64 14.81
N VAL A 64 11.09 -5.51 15.44
CA VAL A 64 11.68 -5.11 16.73
C VAL A 64 10.88 -5.59 17.94
N GLY A 65 9.75 -6.26 17.71
CA GLY A 65 8.91 -6.80 18.80
C GLY A 65 8.10 -5.74 19.53
N GLU A 66 7.86 -4.58 18.93
CA GLU A 66 6.99 -3.56 19.50
C GLU A 66 5.52 -3.97 19.39
N ASP A 67 4.72 -3.48 20.35
CA ASP A 67 3.27 -3.63 20.25
C ASP A 67 2.75 -2.79 19.10
N THR A 68 2.20 -3.45 18.10
CA THR A 68 1.65 -2.80 16.89
C THR A 68 0.21 -2.35 17.08
N ALA A 69 -0.46 -2.73 18.17
CA ALA A 69 -1.80 -2.27 18.48
C ALA A 69 -1.76 -0.78 18.84
N ILE A 70 -2.67 -0.02 18.22
CA ILE A 70 -2.84 1.41 18.49
C ILE A 70 -4.24 1.62 19.09
N PRO A 71 -4.35 1.90 20.40
CA PRO A 71 -5.66 2.12 21.01
C PRO A 71 -6.43 3.24 20.33
N GLY A 72 -7.70 2.99 20.01
CA GLY A 72 -8.54 3.97 19.35
C GLY A 72 -8.23 4.22 17.87
N PHE A 73 -7.35 3.43 17.27
CA PHE A 73 -7.00 3.56 15.85
C PHE A 73 -8.22 3.24 14.98
N ASN A 74 -8.52 4.15 14.05
CA ASN A 74 -9.53 3.96 13.03
C ASN A 74 -8.89 4.06 11.65
N LEU A 75 -8.93 2.95 10.90
CA LEU A 75 -8.26 2.85 9.62
C LEU A 75 -8.84 3.82 8.58
N ASP A 76 -10.16 3.96 8.53
CA ASP A 76 -10.80 4.86 7.57
C ASP A 76 -10.44 6.32 7.84
N THR A 77 -10.44 6.73 9.10
CA THR A 77 -10.04 8.09 9.50
C THR A 77 -8.58 8.34 9.13
N PHE A 78 -7.70 7.39 9.41
CA PHE A 78 -6.28 7.48 9.04
C PHE A 78 -6.11 7.60 7.54
N ASN A 79 -6.74 6.73 6.76
CA ASN A 79 -6.63 6.73 5.30
C ASN A 79 -7.15 8.03 4.69
N ASN A 80 -8.28 8.55 5.17
CA ASN A 80 -8.83 9.81 4.71
C ASN A 80 -7.90 10.99 5.02
N ALA A 81 -7.27 11.01 6.19
CA ALA A 81 -6.31 12.05 6.56
C ALA A 81 -5.08 12.02 5.64
N GLU A 82 -4.56 10.83 5.33
CA GLU A 82 -3.41 10.66 4.44
C GLU A 82 -3.74 11.10 3.00
N VAL A 83 -4.94 10.80 2.52
CA VAL A 83 -5.41 11.28 1.21
C VAL A 83 -5.54 12.80 1.19
N GLN A 84 -6.16 13.39 2.22
CA GLN A 84 -6.31 14.84 2.31
C GLN A 84 -4.96 15.57 2.36
N ALA A 85 -3.99 15.02 3.07
CA ALA A 85 -2.64 15.58 3.15
C ALA A 85 -1.96 15.66 1.77
N ARG A 86 -2.41 14.85 0.81
CA ARG A 86 -1.84 14.75 -0.54
C ARG A 86 -2.68 15.41 -1.63
N ARG A 87 -3.81 16.03 -1.30
CA ARG A 87 -4.70 16.63 -2.31
C ARG A 87 -4.10 17.82 -3.06
N HIS A 88 -3.07 18.44 -2.49
CA HIS A 88 -2.32 19.50 -3.14
C HIS A 88 -1.31 18.99 -4.17
N LEU A 89 -1.04 17.67 -4.19
CA LEU A 89 -0.07 17.07 -5.11
C LEU A 89 -0.72 16.78 -6.47
N GLY A 90 0.06 17.00 -7.52
CA GLY A 90 -0.32 16.61 -8.88
C GLY A 90 -0.12 15.12 -9.11
N LEU A 91 -0.64 14.63 -10.24
CA LEU A 91 -0.53 13.21 -10.60
C LEU A 91 0.91 12.74 -10.69
N ASP A 92 1.80 13.53 -11.32
CA ASP A 92 3.21 13.19 -11.47
C ASP A 92 3.91 13.08 -10.11
N GLU A 93 3.57 13.96 -9.18
CA GLU A 93 4.13 13.93 -7.83
C GLU A 93 3.65 12.70 -7.05
N LEU A 94 2.39 12.32 -7.21
CA LEU A 94 1.83 11.10 -6.59
C LEU A 94 2.45 9.83 -7.17
N VAL A 95 2.66 9.78 -8.48
CA VAL A 95 3.34 8.65 -9.13
C VAL A 95 4.78 8.54 -8.61
N ALA A 96 5.48 9.67 -8.49
CA ALA A 96 6.85 9.68 -7.95
C ALA A 96 6.89 9.20 -6.50
N GLU A 97 5.95 9.63 -5.66
CA GLU A 97 5.85 9.16 -4.27
C GLU A 97 5.55 7.67 -4.21
N TYR A 98 4.58 7.20 -4.98
CA TYR A 98 4.22 5.78 -5.04
C TYR A 98 5.42 4.92 -5.44
N ASN A 99 6.17 5.32 -6.47
CA ASN A 99 7.34 4.59 -6.92
C ASN A 99 8.46 4.60 -5.87
N ALA A 100 8.72 5.73 -5.22
CA ALA A 100 9.73 5.83 -4.18
C ALA A 100 9.37 4.95 -2.96
N ASN A 101 8.10 4.95 -2.57
CA ASN A 101 7.62 4.15 -1.46
C ASN A 101 7.66 2.64 -1.78
N ARG A 102 7.32 2.24 -3.01
CA ARG A 102 7.47 0.86 -3.45
C ARG A 102 8.92 0.41 -3.47
N ALA A 103 9.84 1.27 -3.91
CA ALA A 103 11.27 0.96 -3.85
C ALA A 103 11.72 0.69 -2.41
N ALA A 104 11.27 1.50 -1.46
CA ALA A 104 11.55 1.28 -0.04
C ALA A 104 10.96 -0.03 0.48
N THR A 105 9.74 -0.39 0.05
CA THR A 105 9.12 -1.68 0.38
C THR A 105 9.96 -2.86 -0.15
N LEU A 106 10.43 -2.77 -1.39
CA LEU A 106 11.27 -3.80 -1.98
C LEU A 106 12.62 -3.94 -1.27
N ASP A 107 13.22 -2.82 -0.87
CA ASP A 107 14.46 -2.83 -0.09
C ASP A 107 14.23 -3.47 1.29
N LEU A 108 13.13 -3.13 1.94
CA LEU A 108 12.77 -3.75 3.21
C LEU A 108 12.57 -5.25 3.04
N LEU A 109 11.83 -5.67 2.02
CA LEU A 109 11.63 -7.10 1.72
C LEU A 109 12.97 -7.82 1.55
N ALA A 110 13.89 -7.25 0.80
CA ALA A 110 15.21 -7.84 0.57
C ALA A 110 16.03 -7.98 1.86
N SER A 111 15.75 -7.15 2.87
CA SER A 111 16.46 -7.18 4.15
C SER A 111 15.93 -8.21 5.16
N ILE A 112 14.77 -8.81 4.90
CA ILE A 112 14.14 -9.75 5.82
C ILE A 112 14.92 -11.07 5.84
N GLY A 113 15.41 -11.46 7.02
CA GLY A 113 16.06 -12.75 7.22
C GLY A 113 15.05 -13.88 7.34
N ASP A 114 15.51 -15.11 7.13
CA ASP A 114 14.64 -16.30 7.20
C ASP A 114 13.97 -16.47 8.56
N ASP A 115 14.64 -16.04 9.63
CA ASP A 115 14.11 -16.14 11.00
C ASP A 115 13.08 -15.06 11.34
N ASP A 116 12.91 -14.08 10.48
CA ASP A 116 12.04 -12.91 10.72
C ASP A 116 10.67 -13.02 10.08
N TRP A 117 10.47 -13.94 9.14
CA TRP A 117 9.22 -14.07 8.37
C TRP A 117 7.99 -14.31 9.22
N ASP A 118 8.13 -15.11 10.25
CA ASP A 118 7.02 -15.55 11.10
C ASP A 118 6.82 -14.64 12.32
N LYS A 119 7.60 -13.58 12.47
CA LYS A 119 7.38 -12.62 13.54
C LYS A 119 5.97 -12.05 13.44
N ALA A 120 5.22 -12.16 14.52
CA ALA A 120 3.79 -11.91 14.57
C ALA A 120 3.43 -10.87 15.61
N GLY A 121 2.29 -10.24 15.40
CA GLY A 121 1.71 -9.29 16.34
C GLY A 121 0.38 -8.73 15.81
N PRO A 122 -0.28 -7.88 16.61
CA PRO A 122 -1.53 -7.26 16.17
C PRO A 122 -1.28 -6.23 15.08
N HIS A 123 -2.12 -6.26 14.05
CA HIS A 123 -2.18 -5.19 13.04
C HIS A 123 -3.02 -4.03 13.58
N PRO A 124 -2.68 -2.76 13.29
CA PRO A 124 -3.52 -1.63 13.70
C PRO A 124 -4.97 -1.71 13.24
N GLY A 125 -5.23 -2.45 12.16
CA GLY A 125 -6.58 -2.70 11.65
C GLY A 125 -7.42 -3.69 12.45
N GLY A 126 -6.91 -4.25 13.57
CA GLY A 126 -7.67 -5.08 14.49
C GLY A 126 -7.61 -6.59 14.26
N PHE A 127 -6.59 -7.09 13.60
CA PHE A 127 -6.36 -8.53 13.38
C PHE A 127 -4.88 -8.88 13.62
N ASP A 128 -4.58 -10.16 13.80
CA ASP A 128 -3.20 -10.63 13.93
C ASP A 128 -2.56 -10.81 12.55
N THR A 129 -1.27 -10.53 12.46
CA THR A 129 -0.51 -10.66 11.21
C THR A 129 0.92 -11.14 11.47
N THR A 130 1.62 -11.45 10.41
CA THR A 130 3.06 -11.76 10.41
C THR A 130 3.77 -10.86 9.41
N VAL A 131 5.10 -10.79 9.49
CA VAL A 131 5.92 -10.03 8.52
C VAL A 131 5.61 -10.48 7.09
N GLU A 132 5.61 -11.78 6.83
CA GLU A 132 5.28 -12.32 5.49
C GLU A 132 3.88 -11.90 5.04
N SER A 133 2.90 -12.00 5.93
CA SER A 133 1.50 -11.67 5.61
C SER A 133 1.33 -10.18 5.25
N VAL A 134 2.09 -9.29 5.88
CA VAL A 134 2.03 -7.86 5.54
C VAL A 134 2.45 -7.64 4.08
N PHE A 135 3.58 -8.22 3.65
CA PHE A 135 4.02 -8.09 2.26
C PHE A 135 3.00 -8.68 1.28
N ARG A 136 2.41 -9.81 1.64
CA ARG A 136 1.39 -10.47 0.80
C ARG A 136 0.13 -9.61 0.64
N VAL A 137 -0.31 -8.99 1.72
CA VAL A 137 -1.51 -8.14 1.75
C VAL A 137 -1.37 -6.90 0.87
N ILE A 138 -0.15 -6.36 0.69
CA ILE A 138 0.07 -5.19 -0.17
C ILE A 138 -0.50 -5.43 -1.57
N THR A 139 -0.16 -6.55 -2.20
CA THR A 139 -0.63 -6.85 -3.57
C THR A 139 -2.11 -7.15 -3.63
N ILE A 140 -2.66 -7.79 -2.61
CA ILE A 140 -4.10 -8.08 -2.50
C ILE A 140 -4.89 -6.77 -2.40
N HIS A 141 -4.42 -5.86 -1.57
CA HIS A 141 -5.00 -4.54 -1.35
C HIS A 141 -4.98 -3.70 -2.65
N GLU A 142 -3.84 -3.66 -3.32
CA GLU A 142 -3.71 -2.95 -4.59
C GLU A 142 -4.62 -3.53 -5.66
N LYS A 143 -4.69 -4.84 -5.76
CA LYS A 143 -5.55 -5.51 -6.74
C LYS A 143 -7.03 -5.15 -6.54
N ARG A 144 -7.46 -5.04 -5.29
CA ARG A 144 -8.82 -4.61 -4.96
C ARG A 144 -9.09 -3.18 -5.43
N HIS A 145 -8.18 -2.25 -5.14
CA HIS A 145 -8.32 -0.86 -5.55
C HIS A 145 -8.12 -0.66 -7.05
N LEU A 146 -7.31 -1.47 -7.69
CA LEU A 146 -7.13 -1.43 -9.14
C LEU A 146 -8.46 -1.64 -9.88
N ARG A 147 -9.34 -2.49 -9.35
CA ARG A 147 -10.68 -2.67 -9.92
C ARG A 147 -11.48 -1.37 -9.90
N GLU A 148 -11.37 -0.59 -8.83
CA GLU A 148 -12.02 0.72 -8.73
C GLU A 148 -11.47 1.69 -9.78
N LEU A 149 -10.15 1.72 -9.98
CA LEU A 149 -9.51 2.54 -11.03
C LEU A 149 -9.96 2.14 -12.44
N GLN A 150 -10.11 0.85 -12.70
CA GLN A 150 -10.53 0.33 -14.01
C GLN A 150 -11.98 0.64 -14.34
N VAL A 151 -12.84 0.77 -13.34
CA VAL A 151 -14.26 1.12 -13.50
C VAL A 151 -14.46 2.62 -13.74
N ALA A 152 -13.49 3.47 -13.40
CA ALA A 152 -13.53 4.92 -13.60
C ALA A 152 -13.29 5.28 -15.08
N HIS A 153 -14.25 4.97 -15.94
CA HIS A 153 -14.20 5.26 -17.38
C HIS A 153 -15.03 6.47 -17.75
#